data_ecb75d8586c687f25142012a61c15380
#
_entry.id   ecb75d8586c687f25142012a61c15380
#
_cell.length_a   1.000
_cell.length_b   1.000
_cell.length_c   1.000
_cell.angle_alpha   90.00
_cell.angle_beta   90.00
_cell.angle_gamma   90.00
#
_symmetry.space_group_name_H-M   'P 1'
#
loop_
_entity.id
_entity.type
_entity.pdbx_description
1 polymer ?
#
loop_
_entity_poly.entity_id
_entity_poly.type
_entity_poly.pdbx_seq_one_letter_code
_entity_poly.pdbx_strand_id
1 'polypeptide(L)'
;ALMLGAEAVQLGTRFIVAKESTVSQAYKDRVIGAKDIDSVVTGRSTGHPVRSLRNTMTRQYLEMEKNNVSFEELEHLTLGALRKAVVDGDVAMGTVMAGQIAGMIKKEQTCAEIIQEIVQEAKETIKKCSIFAEDSCGNEAEHA
;
A
#
# COMPACT_ATOMS: atom_id res chain seq x y z
N ALA A 1 8.26 4.33 -11.80
CA ALA A 1 8.14 5.75 -11.47
C ALA A 1 9.24 6.58 -12.18
N LEU A 2 10.51 6.24 -12.01
CA LEU A 2 11.63 6.92 -12.70
C LEU A 2 11.46 6.93 -14.22
N MET A 3 11.07 5.80 -14.82
CA MET A 3 10.81 5.69 -16.27
C MET A 3 9.65 6.58 -16.77
N LEU A 4 8.78 7.00 -15.85
CA LEU A 4 7.70 7.95 -16.12
C LEU A 4 8.06 9.41 -15.77
N GLY A 5 9.34 9.69 -15.50
CA GLY A 5 9.86 11.01 -15.20
C GLY A 5 9.76 11.45 -13.73
N ALA A 6 9.51 10.53 -12.81
CA ALA A 6 9.53 10.87 -11.38
C ALA A 6 10.97 11.07 -10.89
N GLU A 7 11.22 12.15 -10.16
CA GLU A 7 12.51 12.45 -9.54
C GLU A 7 12.63 11.78 -8.15
N ALA A 8 11.50 11.51 -7.51
CA ALA A 8 11.43 10.86 -6.20
C ALA A 8 10.16 10.00 -6.08
N VAL A 9 10.13 9.13 -5.06
CA VAL A 9 8.97 8.31 -4.72
C VAL A 9 8.67 8.42 -3.23
N GLN A 10 7.37 8.44 -2.89
CA GLN A 10 6.89 8.40 -1.51
C GLN A 10 6.29 7.03 -1.23
N LEU A 11 6.77 6.37 -0.18
CA LEU A 11 6.35 5.02 0.20
C LEU A 11 5.72 5.06 1.60
N GLY A 12 4.47 4.62 1.74
CA GLY A 12 3.79 4.52 3.04
C GLY A 12 3.71 3.07 3.52
N THR A 13 2.90 2.27 2.86
CA THR A 13 2.52 0.91 3.32
C THR A 13 3.72 0.00 3.55
N ARG A 14 4.77 0.10 2.73
CA ARG A 14 5.98 -0.72 2.89
C ARG A 14 6.69 -0.46 4.21
N PHE A 15 6.71 0.82 4.68
CA PHE A 15 7.35 1.20 5.93
C PHE A 15 6.47 0.97 7.17
N ILE A 16 5.16 0.75 7.01
CA ILE A 16 4.29 0.32 8.12
C ILE A 16 4.83 -0.98 8.74
N VAL A 17 5.31 -1.92 7.92
CA VAL A 17 5.89 -3.20 8.34
C VAL A 17 7.39 -3.16 8.58
N ALA A 18 7.99 -1.99 8.71
CA ALA A 18 9.38 -1.89 9.14
C ALA A 18 9.52 -2.29 10.62
N LYS A 19 10.67 -2.88 10.99
CA LYS A 19 10.97 -3.25 12.38
C LYS A 19 10.92 -2.03 13.31
N GLU A 20 11.36 -0.87 12.80
CA GLU A 20 11.37 0.41 13.52
C GLU A 20 10.00 1.07 13.62
N SER A 21 9.00 0.60 12.86
CA SER A 21 7.64 1.12 12.95
C SER A 21 7.00 0.76 14.29
N THR A 22 6.40 1.75 14.94
CA THR A 22 5.78 1.63 16.26
C THR A 22 4.32 1.14 16.22
N VAL A 23 3.80 0.81 15.05
CA VAL A 23 2.45 0.23 14.95
C VAL A 23 2.39 -1.15 15.61
N SER A 24 1.21 -1.55 16.07
CA SER A 24 1.01 -2.85 16.72
C SER A 24 1.45 -4.01 15.80
N GLN A 25 1.94 -5.09 16.40
CA GLN A 25 2.34 -6.27 15.63
C GLN A 25 1.16 -6.86 14.86
N ALA A 26 -0.04 -6.87 15.43
CA ALA A 26 -1.25 -7.32 14.75
C ALA A 26 -1.53 -6.55 13.44
N TYR A 27 -1.22 -5.24 13.43
CA TYR A 27 -1.33 -4.43 12.20
C TYR A 27 -0.31 -4.88 11.15
N LYS A 28 0.96 -5.05 11.54
CA LYS A 28 2.03 -5.53 10.63
C LYS A 28 1.67 -6.90 10.05
N ASP A 29 1.25 -7.83 10.90
CA ASP A 29 0.87 -9.19 10.50
C ASP A 29 -0.31 -9.17 9.54
N ARG A 30 -1.29 -8.28 9.76
CA ARG A 30 -2.45 -8.11 8.87
C ARG A 30 -2.02 -7.58 7.50
N VAL A 31 -1.03 -6.69 7.42
CA VAL A 31 -0.48 -6.20 6.15
C VAL A 31 0.32 -7.30 5.44
N ILE A 32 1.20 -8.01 6.15
CA ILE A 32 2.01 -9.11 5.59
C ILE A 32 1.14 -10.25 5.06
N GLY A 33 0.04 -10.57 5.76
CA GLY A 33 -0.93 -11.58 5.34
C GLY A 33 -1.91 -11.12 4.27
N ALA A 34 -1.84 -9.87 3.81
CA ALA A 34 -2.75 -9.34 2.81
C ALA A 34 -2.55 -9.98 1.44
N LYS A 35 -3.66 -10.08 0.70
CA LYS A 35 -3.72 -10.45 -0.71
C LYS A 35 -4.06 -9.22 -1.55
N ASP A 36 -3.87 -9.30 -2.86
CA ASP A 36 -4.11 -8.20 -3.81
C ASP A 36 -5.56 -7.67 -3.76
N ILE A 37 -6.51 -8.56 -3.45
CA ILE A 37 -7.95 -8.24 -3.38
C ILE A 37 -8.41 -7.75 -2.00
N ASP A 38 -7.54 -7.71 -1.00
CA ASP A 38 -7.92 -7.39 0.38
C ASP A 38 -8.12 -5.90 0.64
N SER A 39 -7.65 -5.03 -0.25
CA SER A 39 -7.84 -3.60 -0.07
C SER A 39 -9.23 -3.14 -0.53
N VAL A 40 -9.82 -2.21 0.20
CA VAL A 40 -11.13 -1.63 -0.07
C VAL A 40 -11.09 -0.13 0.18
N VAL A 41 -11.95 0.62 -0.52
CA VAL A 41 -12.10 2.07 -0.33
C VAL A 41 -13.46 2.32 0.32
N THR A 42 -13.47 2.97 1.47
CA THR A 42 -14.64 3.50 2.19
C THR A 42 -14.69 5.03 2.07
N GLY A 43 -15.81 5.66 2.40
CA GLY A 43 -15.93 7.11 2.45
C GLY A 43 -16.07 7.80 1.09
N ARG A 44 -16.49 7.06 0.05
CA ARG A 44 -16.77 7.66 -1.26
C ARG A 44 -18.01 8.55 -1.22
N SER A 45 -19.04 8.14 -0.53
CA SER A 45 -20.30 8.87 -0.35
C SER A 45 -20.12 10.18 0.43
N THR A 46 -19.14 10.22 1.33
CA THR A 46 -18.83 11.39 2.17
C THR A 46 -17.84 12.36 1.53
N GLY A 47 -17.25 12.02 0.39
CA GLY A 47 -16.17 12.80 -0.25
C GLY A 47 -14.79 12.62 0.42
N HIS A 48 -14.66 11.75 1.40
CA HIS A 48 -13.42 11.47 2.12
C HIS A 48 -12.97 10.00 1.94
N PRO A 49 -12.55 9.60 0.73
CA PRO A 49 -12.20 8.21 0.45
C PRO A 49 -10.94 7.78 1.19
N VAL A 50 -11.02 6.66 1.89
CA VAL A 50 -9.90 6.04 2.59
C VAL A 50 -9.71 4.61 2.10
N ARG A 51 -8.48 4.24 1.75
CA ARG A 51 -8.14 2.86 1.41
C ARG A 51 -7.58 2.13 2.63
N SER A 52 -8.16 0.98 2.92
CA SER A 52 -7.76 0.13 4.04
C SER A 52 -7.90 -1.35 3.68
N LEU A 53 -7.38 -2.23 4.51
CA LEU A 53 -7.59 -3.66 4.38
C LEU A 53 -8.99 -4.04 4.88
N ARG A 54 -9.63 -4.94 4.14
CA ARG A 54 -10.98 -5.43 4.45
C ARG A 54 -11.01 -6.15 5.79
N ASN A 55 -11.92 -5.73 6.67
CA ASN A 55 -12.17 -6.31 7.98
C ASN A 55 -13.65 -6.15 8.37
N THR A 56 -14.01 -6.41 9.63
CA THR A 56 -15.39 -6.28 10.11
C THR A 56 -15.87 -4.83 10.03
N MET A 57 -15.06 -3.88 10.48
CA MET A 57 -15.40 -2.45 10.45
C MET A 57 -15.66 -1.96 9.02
N THR A 58 -14.78 -2.25 8.08
CA THR A 58 -14.95 -1.81 6.68
C THR A 58 -16.18 -2.41 6.02
N ARG A 59 -16.57 -3.65 6.38
CA ARG A 59 -17.81 -4.26 5.88
C ARG A 59 -19.04 -3.53 6.42
N GLN A 60 -19.07 -3.24 7.73
CA GLN A 60 -20.14 -2.46 8.33
C GLN A 60 -20.23 -1.07 7.72
N TYR A 61 -19.11 -0.38 7.54
CA TYR A 61 -19.08 0.93 6.93
C TYR A 61 -19.67 0.94 5.51
N LEU A 62 -19.24 0.00 4.66
CA LEU A 62 -19.77 -0.11 3.29
C LEU A 62 -21.25 -0.47 3.23
N GLU A 63 -21.73 -1.25 4.19
CA GLU A 63 -23.18 -1.55 4.31
C GLU A 63 -23.96 -0.30 4.73
N MET A 64 -23.44 0.48 5.67
CA MET A 64 -24.04 1.76 6.06
C MET A 64 -24.05 2.77 4.89
N GLU A 65 -22.93 2.88 4.13
CA GLU A 65 -22.89 3.71 2.92
C GLU A 65 -23.97 3.29 1.90
N LYS A 66 -24.13 1.98 1.67
CA LYS A 66 -25.15 1.43 0.75
C LYS A 66 -26.58 1.75 1.19
N ASN A 67 -26.79 1.83 2.50
CA ASN A 67 -28.10 2.16 3.07
C ASN A 67 -28.32 3.68 3.23
N ASN A 68 -27.41 4.52 2.72
CA ASN A 68 -27.44 5.98 2.79
C ASN A 68 -27.61 6.50 4.24
N VAL A 69 -26.91 5.87 5.17
CA VAL A 69 -26.85 6.30 6.57
C VAL A 69 -26.19 7.69 6.66
N SER A 70 -26.56 8.48 7.66
CA SER A 70 -26.04 9.84 7.83
C SER A 70 -24.52 9.90 8.01
N PHE A 71 -23.92 11.05 7.67
CA PHE A 71 -22.48 11.27 7.85
C PHE A 71 -22.07 11.11 9.32
N GLU A 72 -22.85 11.61 10.24
CA GLU A 72 -22.59 11.55 11.69
C GLU A 72 -22.52 10.09 12.19
N GLU A 73 -23.41 9.22 11.71
CA GLU A 73 -23.39 7.80 12.06
C GLU A 73 -22.18 7.07 11.47
N LEU A 74 -21.78 7.39 10.24
CA LEU A 74 -20.56 6.86 9.62
C LEU A 74 -19.31 7.33 10.36
N GLU A 75 -19.24 8.60 10.74
CA GLU A 75 -18.14 9.16 11.51
C GLU A 75 -18.04 8.49 12.89
N HIS A 76 -19.17 8.27 13.57
CA HIS A 76 -19.19 7.59 14.86
C HIS A 76 -18.57 6.19 14.81
N LEU A 77 -18.78 5.44 13.74
CA LEU A 77 -18.18 4.12 13.56
C LEU A 77 -16.64 4.21 13.41
N THR A 78 -16.15 5.27 12.77
CA THR A 78 -14.71 5.41 12.46
C THR A 78 -13.93 6.23 13.47
N LEU A 79 -14.61 6.91 14.39
CA LEU A 79 -13.98 7.74 15.42
C LEU A 79 -13.03 6.90 16.28
N GLY A 80 -11.73 7.25 16.25
CA GLY A 80 -10.70 6.52 16.97
C GLY A 80 -10.32 5.14 16.37
N ALA A 81 -10.94 4.72 15.27
CA ALA A 81 -10.70 3.40 14.70
C ALA A 81 -9.25 3.21 14.21
N LEU A 82 -8.59 4.27 13.73
CA LEU A 82 -7.17 4.19 13.37
C LEU A 82 -6.32 3.87 14.60
N ARG A 83 -6.56 4.55 15.73
CA ARG A 83 -5.85 4.30 16.99
C ARG A 83 -6.05 2.86 17.48
N LYS A 84 -7.28 2.33 17.39
CA LYS A 84 -7.56 0.92 17.74
C LYS A 84 -6.67 -0.05 16.99
N ALA A 85 -6.48 0.14 15.68
CA ALA A 85 -5.61 -0.74 14.89
C ALA A 85 -4.13 -0.51 15.22
N VAL A 86 -3.69 0.76 15.25
CA VAL A 86 -2.26 1.13 15.37
C VAL A 86 -1.71 0.83 16.76
N VAL A 87 -2.45 1.18 17.81
CA VAL A 87 -1.99 1.12 19.20
C VAL A 87 -2.51 -0.12 19.91
N ASP A 88 -3.83 -0.35 19.84
CA ASP A 88 -4.47 -1.40 20.61
C ASP A 88 -4.42 -2.77 19.91
N GLY A 89 -4.04 -2.81 18.62
CA GLY A 89 -3.93 -4.03 17.83
C GLY A 89 -5.27 -4.63 17.40
N ASP A 90 -6.37 -3.90 17.56
CA ASP A 90 -7.68 -4.34 17.09
C ASP A 90 -7.81 -4.14 15.57
N VAL A 91 -7.33 -5.11 14.82
CA VAL A 91 -7.40 -5.11 13.35
C VAL A 91 -8.77 -5.54 12.81
N ALA A 92 -9.69 -5.95 13.68
CA ALA A 92 -11.05 -6.32 13.29
C ALA A 92 -11.99 -5.11 13.23
N MET A 93 -11.95 -4.26 14.27
CA MET A 93 -12.78 -3.05 14.38
C MET A 93 -11.98 -1.76 14.15
N GLY A 94 -10.67 -1.83 14.06
CA GLY A 94 -9.81 -0.71 13.74
C GLY A 94 -9.64 -0.50 12.24
N THR A 95 -9.25 0.72 11.84
CA THR A 95 -8.91 1.05 10.46
C THR A 95 -7.47 0.65 10.14
N VAL A 96 -7.29 -0.38 9.33
CA VAL A 96 -5.98 -0.84 8.86
C VAL A 96 -5.69 -0.18 7.51
N MET A 97 -5.21 1.06 7.53
CA MET A 97 -4.88 1.79 6.31
C MET A 97 -3.72 1.11 5.57
N ALA A 98 -3.92 0.81 4.30
CA ALA A 98 -2.89 0.23 3.45
C ALA A 98 -3.22 0.49 1.97
N GLY A 99 -2.20 0.77 1.17
CA GLY A 99 -2.32 0.91 -0.27
C GLY A 99 -2.52 -0.44 -0.97
N GLN A 100 -2.73 -0.38 -2.28
CA GLN A 100 -2.93 -1.58 -3.11
C GLN A 100 -1.74 -2.54 -3.08
N ILE A 101 -0.52 -2.03 -2.84
CA ILE A 101 0.70 -2.84 -2.79
C ILE A 101 0.81 -3.75 -1.56
N ALA A 102 -0.13 -3.67 -0.61
CA ALA A 102 -0.10 -4.50 0.61
C ALA A 102 0.06 -5.99 0.29
N GLY A 103 -0.61 -6.47 -0.77
CA GLY A 103 -0.48 -7.85 -1.23
C GLY A 103 0.93 -8.28 -1.65
N MET A 104 1.81 -7.35 -1.96
CA MET A 104 3.21 -7.61 -2.34
C MET A 104 4.16 -7.69 -1.14
N ILE A 105 3.75 -7.18 0.04
CA ILE A 105 4.60 -7.13 1.23
C ILE A 105 4.51 -8.47 1.97
N LYS A 106 5.61 -9.19 2.09
CA LYS A 106 5.63 -10.56 2.64
C LYS A 106 6.52 -10.76 3.86
N LYS A 107 7.29 -9.75 4.24
CA LYS A 107 8.25 -9.84 5.35
C LYS A 107 8.44 -8.52 6.07
N GLU A 108 8.73 -8.60 7.36
CA GLU A 108 9.19 -7.49 8.17
C GLU A 108 10.71 -7.34 8.00
N GLN A 109 11.17 -6.10 7.79
CA GLN A 109 12.58 -5.76 7.58
C GLN A 109 12.89 -4.43 8.27
N THR A 110 14.16 -4.12 8.47
CA THR A 110 14.59 -2.78 8.88
C THR A 110 14.37 -1.77 7.76
N CYS A 111 14.24 -0.50 8.11
CA CYS A 111 14.16 0.58 7.12
C CYS A 111 15.36 0.57 6.16
N ALA A 112 16.56 0.29 6.66
CA ALA A 112 17.77 0.19 5.84
C ALA A 112 17.68 -0.95 4.83
N GLU A 113 17.26 -2.15 5.26
CA GLU A 113 17.06 -3.30 4.37
C GLU A 113 16.03 -3.02 3.29
N ILE A 114 14.91 -2.36 3.65
CA ILE A 114 13.85 -1.98 2.71
C ILE A 114 14.40 -1.04 1.62
N ILE A 115 15.14 0.00 2.02
CA ILE A 115 15.72 0.97 1.08
C ILE A 115 16.73 0.28 0.15
N GLN A 116 17.62 -0.54 0.72
CA GLN A 116 18.61 -1.26 -0.07
C GLN A 116 17.97 -2.20 -1.08
N GLU A 117 16.96 -2.98 -0.67
CA GLU A 117 16.22 -3.90 -1.53
C GLU A 117 15.56 -3.14 -2.70
N ILE A 118 14.82 -2.05 -2.40
CA ILE A 118 14.15 -1.24 -3.43
C ILE A 118 15.15 -0.66 -4.44
N VAL A 119 16.27 -0.11 -3.96
CA VAL A 119 17.29 0.48 -4.83
C VAL A 119 17.97 -0.58 -5.69
N GLN A 120 18.26 -1.75 -5.11
CA GLN A 120 18.87 -2.85 -5.82
C GLN A 120 17.94 -3.41 -6.91
N GLU A 121 16.68 -3.67 -6.58
CA GLU A 121 15.68 -4.14 -7.55
C GLU A 121 15.44 -3.12 -8.68
N ALA A 122 15.44 -1.82 -8.36
CA ALA A 122 15.34 -0.76 -9.35
C ALA A 122 16.52 -0.80 -10.34
N LYS A 123 17.76 -0.92 -9.84
CA LYS A 123 18.96 -1.03 -10.69
C LYS A 123 18.90 -2.25 -11.60
N GLU A 124 18.50 -3.40 -11.07
CA GLU A 124 18.36 -4.64 -11.84
C GLU A 124 17.29 -4.51 -12.93
N THR A 125 16.18 -3.87 -12.60
CA THR A 125 15.08 -3.64 -13.56
C THR A 125 15.51 -2.71 -14.68
N ILE A 126 16.18 -1.59 -14.35
CA ILE A 126 16.73 -0.65 -15.36
C ILE A 126 17.73 -1.36 -16.26
N LYS A 127 18.63 -2.16 -15.68
CA LYS A 127 19.62 -2.93 -16.47
C LYS A 127 18.96 -3.92 -17.43
N LYS A 128 17.89 -4.60 -17.01
CA LYS A 128 17.12 -5.49 -17.90
C LYS A 128 16.43 -4.73 -19.03
N CYS A 129 15.94 -3.51 -18.77
CA CYS A 129 15.30 -2.68 -19.78
C CYS A 129 16.30 -2.09 -20.79
N SER A 130 17.57 -1.84 -20.43
CA SER A 130 18.57 -1.29 -21.34
C SER A 130 18.95 -2.24 -22.46
N ILE A 131 18.77 -3.56 -22.28
CA ILE A 131 19.00 -4.55 -23.34
C ILE A 131 18.10 -4.27 -24.56
N PHE A 132 16.89 -3.80 -24.38
CA PHE A 132 15.99 -3.45 -25.49
C PHE A 132 16.40 -2.17 -26.24
N ALA A 133 17.25 -1.32 -25.64
CA ALA A 133 17.76 -0.11 -26.28
C ALA A 133 18.99 -0.38 -27.16
N GLU A 134 19.79 -1.40 -26.80
CA GLU A 134 21.03 -1.76 -27.55
C GLU A 134 20.73 -2.47 -28.87
N ASP A 135 19.67 -3.30 -28.93
CA ASP A 135 19.26 -4.01 -30.15
C ASP A 135 18.73 -3.09 -31.27
N SER A 136 18.36 -1.87 -30.94
CA SER A 136 17.83 -0.91 -31.93
C SER A 136 18.89 -0.07 -32.64
N CYS A 137 20.15 -0.08 -32.19
CA CYS A 137 21.27 0.67 -32.82
C CYS A 137 22.20 -0.17 -33.72
N GLY A 138 21.95 -1.48 -33.86
CA GLY A 138 22.85 -2.41 -34.52
C GLY A 138 22.70 -2.57 -36.03
N ASN A 139 21.75 -1.94 -36.73
CA ASN A 139 21.40 -2.27 -38.11
C ASN A 139 21.54 -1.16 -39.16
N GLU A 140 22.24 -0.06 -38.90
CA GLU A 140 22.38 1.00 -39.91
C GLU A 140 23.82 1.18 -40.50
N ALA A 141 24.72 0.22 -40.32
CA ALA A 141 26.10 0.38 -40.75
C ALA A 141 26.61 -0.65 -41.80
N GLU A 142 25.75 -1.31 -42.57
CA GLU A 142 26.20 -2.22 -43.63
C GLU A 142 25.43 -2.07 -44.95
N HIS A 143 25.14 -0.86 -45.44
CA HIS A 143 24.83 -0.61 -46.84
C HIS A 143 25.20 0.83 -47.20
N ALA A 144 26.50 1.11 -47.40
CA ALA A 144 27.01 2.26 -48.15
C ALA A 144 28.22 1.83 -48.99
#